data_37bdd63d0a5447d313db72189f7ee819
#
_entry.id   37bdd63d0a5447d313db72189f7ee819
#
_cell.length_a   1.000
_cell.length_b   1.000
_cell.length_c   1.000
_cell.angle_alpha   90.00
_cell.angle_beta   90.00
_cell.angle_gamma   90.00
#
_symmetry.space_group_name_H-M   'P 1'
#
loop_
_entity.id
_entity.type
_entity.pdbx_description
1 polymer ?
#
loop_
_entity_poly.entity_id
_entity_poly.type
_entity_poly.pdbx_seq_one_letter_code
_entity_poly.pdbx_strand_id
1 'polypeptide(L)'
;VTTLDKVVQKLSKFNVSAYIQGQYQYGQEDATLKVGDKNENLDKGFNRIGIRRGRMKFEYNDGIGTGAVQIEVNDKGVSFRDLYIGIKDPWTKRSQLMAGVFNRPFGYEVCYSTSSLESPERATIIQYFFPDERDFGAMLTLRTKTTSPLSFLRLDAGLFAGNSINRETDSRKDFIGRLGAEKAIGDWGKWGAGFSYYHGFVYNPTTEAYEMRGNHFVKRD
;
A
#
# COMPACT_ATOMS: atom_id res chain seq x y z
N VAL A 1 21.92 -34.01 -11.64
CA VAL A 1 21.62 -32.58 -11.52
C VAL A 1 22.93 -31.83 -11.59
N THR A 2 23.18 -31.10 -12.67
CA THR A 2 24.41 -30.34 -12.88
C THR A 2 24.48 -29.15 -11.92
N THR A 3 25.69 -28.59 -11.73
CA THR A 3 25.87 -27.37 -10.92
C THR A 3 25.01 -26.23 -11.46
N LEU A 4 24.86 -26.15 -12.78
CA LEU A 4 24.02 -25.16 -13.47
C LEU A 4 22.54 -25.30 -13.07
N ASP A 5 22.00 -26.52 -13.06
CA ASP A 5 20.60 -26.76 -12.67
C ASP A 5 20.33 -26.29 -11.24
N LYS A 6 21.26 -26.52 -10.32
CA LYS A 6 21.14 -26.03 -8.93
C LYS A 6 21.14 -24.50 -8.84
N VAL A 7 21.94 -23.83 -9.65
CA VAL A 7 21.98 -22.36 -9.71
C VAL A 7 20.68 -21.82 -10.29
N VAL A 8 20.20 -22.38 -11.39
CA VAL A 8 18.92 -21.99 -12.01
C VAL A 8 17.75 -22.19 -11.05
N GLN A 9 17.69 -23.32 -10.33
CA GLN A 9 16.65 -23.57 -9.32
C GLN A 9 16.70 -22.58 -8.14
N LYS A 10 17.88 -22.12 -7.75
CA LYS A 10 18.00 -21.07 -6.71
C LYS A 10 17.53 -19.71 -7.25
N LEU A 11 17.93 -19.35 -8.45
CA LEU A 11 17.55 -18.08 -9.08
C LEU A 11 16.06 -17.99 -9.39
N SER A 12 15.41 -19.10 -9.74
CA SER A 12 13.96 -19.13 -9.99
C SER A 12 13.08 -18.78 -8.78
N LYS A 13 13.66 -18.77 -7.57
CA LYS A 13 12.98 -18.32 -6.35
C LYS A 13 12.96 -16.80 -6.21
N PHE A 14 13.77 -16.09 -6.97
CA PHE A 14 13.84 -14.65 -6.97
C PHE A 14 13.13 -14.08 -8.19
N ASN A 15 12.35 -13.04 -7.95
CA ASN A 15 11.74 -12.23 -8.99
C ASN A 15 12.17 -10.77 -8.81
N VAL A 16 12.59 -10.13 -9.90
CA VAL A 16 12.97 -8.72 -9.89
C VAL A 16 12.10 -8.01 -10.88
N SER A 17 11.43 -6.96 -10.45
CA SER A 17 10.61 -6.11 -11.29
C SER A 17 10.95 -4.64 -11.07
N ALA A 18 10.89 -3.83 -12.13
CA ALA A 18 11.13 -2.41 -12.06
C ALA A 18 10.26 -1.66 -13.04
N TYR A 19 9.93 -0.41 -12.71
CA TYR A 19 9.29 0.52 -13.62
C TYR A 19 9.67 1.96 -13.28
N ILE A 20 9.57 2.83 -14.29
CA ILE A 20 9.79 4.27 -14.15
C ILE A 20 8.59 5.00 -14.75
N GLN A 21 8.08 5.99 -14.02
CA GLN A 21 7.07 6.93 -14.50
C GLN A 21 7.69 8.32 -14.61
N GLY A 22 7.87 8.77 -15.85
CA GLY A 22 8.15 10.18 -16.16
C GLY A 22 6.85 10.98 -16.11
N GLN A 23 6.93 12.26 -15.74
CA GLN A 23 5.79 13.14 -15.60
C GLN A 23 6.12 14.53 -16.12
N TYR A 24 5.19 15.10 -16.86
CA TYR A 24 5.15 16.52 -17.19
C TYR A 24 3.92 17.13 -16.51
N GLN A 25 4.09 18.29 -15.89
CA GLN A 25 3.03 18.98 -15.17
C GLN A 25 3.01 20.45 -15.57
N TYR A 26 1.83 20.92 -15.88
CA TYR A 26 1.53 22.33 -16.10
C TYR A 26 0.35 22.73 -15.21
N GLY A 27 0.47 23.79 -14.45
CA GLY A 27 -0.58 24.28 -13.58
C GLY A 27 -0.64 25.79 -13.60
N GLN A 28 -1.85 26.31 -13.44
CA GLN A 28 -2.11 27.74 -13.27
C GLN A 28 -1.69 28.19 -11.86
N GLU A 29 -1.76 29.50 -11.61
CA GLU A 29 -1.62 30.05 -10.25
C GLU A 29 -2.59 29.35 -9.29
N ASP A 30 -2.14 29.12 -8.06
CA ASP A 30 -2.87 28.43 -7.00
C ASP A 30 -3.24 26.97 -7.26
N ALA A 31 -2.83 26.37 -8.38
CA ALA A 31 -3.09 24.97 -8.66
C ALA A 31 -2.26 24.08 -7.74
N THR A 32 -2.90 23.10 -7.10
CA THR A 32 -2.25 22.04 -6.33
C THR A 32 -2.49 20.70 -7.00
N LEU A 33 -1.43 19.89 -7.12
CA LEU A 33 -1.50 18.56 -7.73
C LEU A 33 -1.71 17.44 -6.74
N LYS A 34 -1.57 17.74 -5.46
CA LYS A 34 -1.79 16.81 -4.34
C LYS A 34 -2.61 17.47 -3.27
N VAL A 35 -3.40 16.66 -2.58
CA VAL A 35 -4.15 17.10 -1.41
C VAL A 35 -3.18 17.54 -0.31
N GLY A 36 -3.38 18.76 0.18
CA GLY A 36 -2.59 19.34 1.27
C GLY A 36 -1.20 19.83 0.89
N ASP A 37 -0.72 19.63 -0.34
CA ASP A 37 0.51 20.25 -0.80
C ASP A 37 0.29 21.75 -1.02
N LYS A 38 1.19 22.56 -0.49
CA LYS A 38 1.26 23.97 -0.83
C LYS A 38 1.88 24.11 -2.21
N ASN A 39 1.32 24.96 -3.05
CA ASN A 39 2.01 25.39 -4.25
C ASN A 39 3.23 26.22 -3.81
N GLU A 40 4.42 25.76 -4.14
CA GLU A 40 5.67 26.48 -3.82
C GLU A 40 5.78 27.83 -4.54
N ASN A 41 4.98 28.04 -5.58
CA ASN A 41 4.93 29.25 -6.39
C ASN A 41 3.50 29.80 -6.46
N LEU A 42 3.00 30.29 -5.32
CA LEU A 42 1.64 30.85 -5.19
C LEU A 42 1.29 31.93 -6.22
N ASP A 43 2.27 32.72 -6.63
CA ASP A 43 2.09 33.88 -7.53
C ASP A 43 2.38 33.57 -9.00
N LYS A 44 2.72 32.34 -9.34
CA LYS A 44 3.07 31.93 -10.71
C LYS A 44 2.65 30.49 -10.94
N GLY A 45 2.06 30.23 -12.10
CA GLY A 45 1.83 28.87 -12.55
C GLY A 45 3.14 28.07 -12.59
N PHE A 46 3.05 26.77 -12.59
CA PHE A 46 4.24 25.90 -12.68
C PHE A 46 4.25 25.10 -13.98
N ASN A 47 5.47 24.88 -14.45
CA ASN A 47 5.77 24.06 -15.62
C ASN A 47 6.98 23.20 -15.25
N ARG A 48 6.80 21.91 -15.08
CA ARG A 48 7.88 21.03 -14.63
C ARG A 48 7.83 19.64 -15.26
N ILE A 49 9.01 19.06 -15.42
CA ILE A 49 9.23 17.69 -15.83
C ILE A 49 9.99 16.98 -14.71
N GLY A 50 9.68 15.70 -14.45
CA GLY A 50 10.37 14.95 -13.43
C GLY A 50 10.04 13.47 -13.43
N ILE A 51 10.69 12.74 -12.54
CA ILE A 51 10.40 11.33 -12.28
C ILE A 51 9.36 11.28 -11.16
N ARG A 52 8.16 10.87 -11.49
CA ARG A 52 7.09 10.71 -10.49
C ARG A 52 7.34 9.51 -9.59
N ARG A 53 7.77 8.39 -10.19
CA ARG A 53 8.10 7.14 -9.49
C ARG A 53 9.13 6.35 -10.28
N GLY A 54 10.20 5.96 -9.64
CA GLY A 54 11.08 4.88 -10.10
C GLY A 54 11.03 3.79 -9.04
N ARG A 55 10.56 2.59 -9.36
CA ARG A 55 10.45 1.50 -8.38
C ARG A 55 11.19 0.26 -8.84
N MET A 56 11.87 -0.37 -7.90
CA MET A 56 12.49 -1.66 -8.07
C MET A 56 12.07 -2.56 -6.91
N LYS A 57 11.57 -3.74 -7.24
CA LYS A 57 11.08 -4.73 -6.28
C LYS A 57 11.83 -6.04 -6.45
N PHE A 58 12.37 -6.54 -5.37
CA PHE A 58 12.96 -7.86 -5.24
C PHE A 58 12.02 -8.73 -4.43
N GLU A 59 11.62 -9.86 -4.97
CA GLU A 59 10.74 -10.82 -4.30
C GLU A 59 11.43 -12.16 -4.18
N TYR A 60 11.33 -12.79 -3.02
CA TYR A 60 11.75 -14.16 -2.78
C TYR A 60 10.51 -15.03 -2.52
N ASN A 61 10.47 -16.20 -3.15
CA ASN A 61 9.38 -17.15 -2.98
C ASN A 61 9.91 -18.58 -3.07
N ASP A 62 9.98 -19.28 -1.95
CA ASP A 62 10.41 -20.66 -1.83
C ASP A 62 9.26 -21.61 -1.46
N GLY A 63 8.11 -21.44 -2.08
CA GLY A 63 6.93 -22.25 -1.82
C GLY A 63 6.24 -21.94 -0.49
N ILE A 64 6.93 -22.06 0.64
CA ILE A 64 6.43 -21.72 1.97
C ILE A 64 6.92 -20.34 2.40
N GLY A 65 8.22 -20.08 2.29
CA GLY A 65 8.81 -18.79 2.62
C GLY A 65 8.58 -17.76 1.52
N THR A 66 8.26 -16.54 1.91
CA THR A 66 8.13 -15.40 1.00
C THR A 66 8.70 -14.14 1.63
N GLY A 67 9.16 -13.22 0.81
CA GLY A 67 9.62 -11.92 1.25
C GLY A 67 9.73 -10.95 0.10
N ALA A 68 9.72 -9.66 0.39
CA ALA A 68 9.94 -8.64 -0.62
C ALA A 68 10.67 -7.44 -0.04
N VAL A 69 11.48 -6.82 -0.89
CA VAL A 69 12.08 -5.50 -0.67
C VAL A 69 11.74 -4.64 -1.88
N GLN A 70 11.12 -3.50 -1.67
CA GLN A 70 10.83 -2.52 -2.71
C GLN A 70 11.44 -1.17 -2.37
N ILE A 71 12.14 -0.59 -3.32
CA ILE A 71 12.77 0.72 -3.25
C ILE A 71 12.05 1.65 -4.23
N GLU A 72 11.80 2.87 -3.81
CA GLU A 72 11.29 3.95 -4.66
C GLU A 72 12.32 5.07 -4.74
N VAL A 73 12.55 5.53 -5.96
CA VAL A 73 13.39 6.70 -6.28
C VAL A 73 12.51 7.72 -6.97
N ASN A 74 12.53 8.94 -6.50
CA ASN A 74 11.81 10.07 -7.09
C ASN A 74 12.60 11.38 -6.86
N ASP A 75 12.00 12.51 -7.21
CA ASP A 75 12.57 13.85 -7.01
C ASP A 75 12.87 14.23 -5.54
N LYS A 76 12.26 13.52 -4.58
CA LYS A 76 12.47 13.71 -3.14
C LYS A 76 13.59 12.84 -2.58
N GLY A 77 14.12 11.88 -3.35
CA GLY A 77 15.18 10.97 -2.93
C GLY A 77 14.81 9.50 -3.04
N VAL A 78 15.47 8.70 -2.21
CA VAL A 78 15.30 7.24 -2.15
C VAL A 78 14.56 6.85 -0.88
N SER A 79 13.52 6.02 -1.01
CA SER A 79 12.75 5.51 0.12
C SER A 79 12.43 4.03 -0.02
N PHE A 80 12.30 3.34 1.12
CA PHE A 80 11.74 1.99 1.13
C PHE A 80 10.23 2.04 1.05
N ARG A 81 9.66 1.06 0.34
CA ARG A 81 8.21 0.87 0.24
C ARG A 81 7.78 -0.43 0.91
N ASP A 82 7.99 -1.55 0.27
CA ASP A 82 7.68 -2.84 0.86
C ASP A 82 8.95 -3.43 1.48
N LEU A 83 8.85 -3.90 2.71
CA LEU A 83 9.91 -4.64 3.38
C LEU A 83 9.24 -5.64 4.32
N TYR A 84 9.01 -6.86 3.84
CA TYR A 84 8.34 -7.87 4.64
C TYR A 84 8.88 -9.26 4.41
N ILE A 85 8.63 -10.12 5.38
CA ILE A 85 8.78 -11.56 5.30
C ILE A 85 7.43 -12.22 5.57
N GLY A 86 7.24 -13.44 5.07
CA GLY A 86 6.01 -14.16 5.30
C GLY A 86 6.15 -15.66 5.16
N ILE A 87 5.16 -16.35 5.68
CA ILE A 87 5.03 -17.81 5.62
C ILE A 87 3.68 -18.14 5.02
N LYS A 88 3.66 -18.94 3.97
CA LYS A 88 2.44 -19.48 3.34
C LYS A 88 2.07 -20.81 3.98
N ASP A 89 0.78 -21.11 4.00
CA ASP A 89 0.33 -22.43 4.42
C ASP A 89 0.89 -23.52 3.48
N PRO A 90 1.35 -24.67 4.01
CA PRO A 90 2.02 -25.69 3.22
C PRO A 90 1.05 -26.45 2.28
N TRP A 91 -0.26 -26.45 2.57
CA TRP A 91 -1.25 -27.26 1.86
C TRP A 91 -1.80 -26.56 0.63
N THR A 92 -2.24 -25.31 0.78
CA THR A 92 -2.83 -24.55 -0.33
C THR A 92 -1.86 -23.57 -0.95
N LYS A 93 -0.86 -23.11 -0.16
CA LYS A 93 0.08 -22.01 -0.48
C LYS A 93 -0.64 -20.70 -0.85
N ARG A 94 -1.88 -20.55 -0.41
CA ARG A 94 -2.76 -19.43 -0.71
C ARG A 94 -3.05 -18.54 0.51
N SER A 95 -3.07 -19.13 1.69
CA SER A 95 -3.11 -18.39 2.95
C SER A 95 -1.68 -18.07 3.40
N GLN A 96 -1.50 -16.94 4.06
CA GLN A 96 -0.19 -16.41 4.38
C GLN A 96 -0.24 -15.56 5.64
N LEU A 97 0.75 -15.76 6.51
CA LEU A 97 1.09 -14.82 7.56
C LEU A 97 2.29 -14.01 7.11
N MET A 98 2.23 -12.71 7.21
CA MET A 98 3.32 -11.80 6.85
C MET A 98 3.55 -10.74 7.93
N ALA A 99 4.80 -10.29 8.07
CA ALA A 99 5.19 -9.24 8.99
C ALA A 99 6.23 -8.32 8.35
N GLY A 100 6.13 -7.03 8.66
CA GLY A 100 6.99 -5.98 8.12
C GLY A 100 6.22 -4.76 7.66
N VAL A 101 6.72 -4.08 6.63
CA VAL A 101 6.09 -2.92 5.99
C VAL A 101 5.44 -3.34 4.70
N PHE A 102 4.14 -3.10 4.57
CA PHE A 102 3.36 -3.40 3.36
C PHE A 102 2.05 -2.60 3.35
N ASN A 103 1.32 -2.66 2.23
CA ASN A 103 0.05 -1.95 2.11
C ASN A 103 -0.97 -2.41 3.16
N ARG A 104 -1.60 -1.44 3.82
CA ARG A 104 -2.72 -1.70 4.73
C ARG A 104 -3.88 -2.35 3.98
N PRO A 105 -4.52 -3.42 4.48
CA PRO A 105 -5.61 -4.11 3.81
C PRO A 105 -6.94 -3.34 3.96
N PHE A 106 -7.04 -2.17 3.33
CA PHE A 106 -8.24 -1.33 3.42
C PHE A 106 -8.71 -0.90 2.03
N GLY A 107 -10.00 -1.08 1.78
CA GLY A 107 -10.62 -0.70 0.52
C GLY A 107 -10.05 -1.44 -0.70
N TYR A 108 -10.31 -0.92 -1.88
CA TYR A 108 -9.80 -1.44 -3.14
C TYR A 108 -8.49 -0.76 -3.53
N GLU A 109 -8.48 0.55 -3.55
CA GLU A 109 -7.43 1.35 -4.17
C GLU A 109 -6.11 1.35 -3.39
N VAL A 110 -6.14 1.28 -2.03
CA VAL A 110 -4.93 1.16 -1.19
C VAL A 110 -4.15 -0.10 -1.55
N CYS A 111 -4.85 -1.19 -1.84
CA CYS A 111 -4.25 -2.48 -2.20
C CYS A 111 -3.90 -2.59 -3.70
N TYR A 112 -4.35 -1.64 -4.52
CA TYR A 112 -4.15 -1.68 -5.97
C TYR A 112 -2.75 -1.22 -6.34
N SER A 113 -2.13 -1.91 -7.31
CA SER A 113 -0.77 -1.58 -7.71
C SER A 113 -0.69 -0.22 -8.40
N THR A 114 0.25 0.61 -7.97
CA THR A 114 0.48 1.91 -8.61
C THR A 114 1.01 1.83 -10.04
N SER A 115 1.54 0.68 -10.46
CA SER A 115 1.92 0.44 -11.86
C SER A 115 0.72 0.22 -12.79
N SER A 116 -0.46 -0.04 -12.21
CA SER A 116 -1.69 -0.36 -12.93
C SER A 116 -2.80 0.66 -12.67
N LEU A 117 -2.50 1.77 -12.00
CA LEU A 117 -3.45 2.86 -11.81
C LEU A 117 -3.78 3.51 -13.14
N GLU A 118 -5.05 3.77 -13.37
CA GLU A 118 -5.57 4.50 -14.54
C GLU A 118 -5.28 6.00 -14.45
N SER A 119 -5.04 6.51 -13.24
CA SER A 119 -4.65 7.91 -12.96
C SER A 119 -3.25 7.96 -12.37
N PRO A 120 -2.46 9.01 -12.63
CA PRO A 120 -1.14 9.21 -12.02
C PRO A 120 -1.19 9.22 -10.48
N GLU A 121 -2.27 9.71 -9.92
CA GLU A 121 -2.49 9.80 -8.47
C GLU A 121 -3.72 9.00 -8.05
N ARG A 122 -3.72 8.56 -6.78
CA ARG A 122 -4.88 7.95 -6.15
C ARG A 122 -5.98 8.96 -5.91
N ALA A 123 -7.20 8.49 -5.73
CA ALA A 123 -8.33 9.32 -5.35
C ALA A 123 -8.01 10.18 -4.11
N THR A 124 -8.50 11.41 -4.10
CA THR A 124 -8.26 12.39 -3.03
C THR A 124 -8.56 11.85 -1.64
N ILE A 125 -9.63 11.08 -1.50
CA ILE A 125 -10.02 10.46 -0.23
C ILE A 125 -8.95 9.49 0.28
N ILE A 126 -8.31 8.73 -0.61
CA ILE A 126 -7.25 7.80 -0.25
C ILE A 126 -5.97 8.55 0.14
N GLN A 127 -5.63 9.60 -0.59
CA GLN A 127 -4.47 10.43 -0.25
C GLN A 127 -4.63 11.10 1.13
N TYR A 128 -5.86 11.43 1.52
CA TYR A 128 -6.15 12.06 2.80
C TYR A 128 -6.12 11.09 3.98
N PHE A 129 -6.79 9.94 3.86
CA PHE A 129 -6.91 8.97 4.95
C PHE A 129 -5.74 7.97 5.03
N PHE A 130 -5.05 7.73 3.91
CA PHE A 130 -3.96 6.76 3.81
C PHE A 130 -2.78 7.36 3.03
N PRO A 131 -2.16 8.46 3.51
CA PRO A 131 -1.17 9.23 2.74
C PRO A 131 0.02 8.40 2.25
N ASP A 132 0.47 7.41 3.03
CA ASP A 132 1.59 6.54 2.68
C ASP A 132 1.17 5.13 2.26
N GLU A 133 -0.14 4.81 2.34
CA GLU A 133 -0.71 3.50 2.01
C GLU A 133 -0.18 2.33 2.86
N ARG A 134 1.05 2.42 3.33
CA ARG A 134 1.82 1.38 4.02
C ARG A 134 1.93 1.61 5.50
N ASP A 135 2.15 0.51 6.21
CA ASP A 135 2.37 0.56 7.65
C ASP A 135 3.21 -0.64 8.11
N PHE A 136 3.86 -0.51 9.25
CA PHE A 136 4.44 -1.63 9.96
C PHE A 136 3.36 -2.50 10.58
N GLY A 137 3.39 -3.80 10.33
CA GLY A 137 2.40 -4.67 10.93
C GLY A 137 2.64 -6.14 10.71
N ALA A 138 1.69 -6.92 11.21
CA ALA A 138 1.55 -8.34 10.93
C ALA A 138 0.14 -8.61 10.42
N MET A 139 0.02 -9.36 9.33
CA MET A 139 -1.24 -9.63 8.65
C MET A 139 -1.38 -11.11 8.30
N LEU A 140 -2.54 -11.66 8.61
CA LEU A 140 -2.99 -12.96 8.16
C LEU A 140 -3.91 -12.79 6.94
N THR A 141 -3.53 -13.41 5.83
CA THR A 141 -4.40 -13.57 4.65
C THR A 141 -4.93 -14.99 4.61
N LEU A 142 -6.23 -15.15 4.53
CA LEU A 142 -6.90 -16.45 4.37
C LEU A 142 -7.54 -16.54 2.99
N ARG A 143 -7.23 -17.65 2.31
CA ARG A 143 -7.82 -18.04 1.03
C ARG A 143 -8.05 -19.55 0.99
N THR A 144 -9.14 -19.98 0.44
CA THR A 144 -9.42 -21.39 0.22
C THR A 144 -8.70 -21.94 -1.02
N LYS A 145 -8.69 -23.27 -1.19
CA LYS A 145 -8.19 -23.93 -2.40
C LYS A 145 -8.90 -23.39 -3.65
N THR A 146 -8.22 -23.39 -4.78
CA THR A 146 -8.80 -22.96 -6.07
C THR A 146 -10.01 -23.79 -6.50
N THR A 147 -10.05 -25.05 -6.08
CA THR A 147 -11.17 -25.99 -6.36
C THR A 147 -12.38 -25.77 -5.43
N SER A 148 -12.23 -24.95 -4.39
CA SER A 148 -13.33 -24.65 -3.47
C SER A 148 -14.35 -23.72 -4.11
N PRO A 149 -15.66 -23.91 -3.88
CA PRO A 149 -16.69 -22.95 -4.29
C PRO A 149 -16.49 -21.55 -3.69
N LEU A 150 -15.76 -21.44 -2.58
CA LEU A 150 -15.41 -20.16 -1.92
C LEU A 150 -14.05 -19.61 -2.38
N SER A 151 -13.47 -20.11 -3.46
CA SER A 151 -12.14 -19.70 -3.95
C SER A 151 -12.05 -18.22 -4.37
N PHE A 152 -13.20 -17.59 -4.61
CA PHE A 152 -13.33 -16.18 -4.92
C PHE A 152 -13.22 -15.24 -3.70
N LEU A 153 -13.26 -15.79 -2.47
CA LEU A 153 -13.16 -15.03 -1.23
C LEU A 153 -11.70 -14.88 -0.77
N ARG A 154 -11.42 -13.71 -0.20
CA ARG A 154 -10.19 -13.39 0.49
C ARG A 154 -10.52 -12.64 1.78
N LEU A 155 -9.95 -13.10 2.90
CA LEU A 155 -9.98 -12.39 4.17
C LEU A 155 -8.56 -11.97 4.53
N ASP A 156 -8.36 -10.69 4.77
CA ASP A 156 -7.14 -10.12 5.32
C ASP A 156 -7.47 -9.54 6.71
N ALA A 157 -6.67 -9.87 7.72
CA ALA A 157 -6.80 -9.31 9.05
C ALA A 157 -5.41 -9.08 9.65
N GLY A 158 -5.16 -7.90 10.19
CA GLY A 158 -3.84 -7.55 10.70
C GLY A 158 -3.83 -6.51 11.79
N LEU A 159 -2.71 -6.47 12.50
CA LEU A 159 -2.38 -5.47 13.51
C LEU A 159 -1.25 -4.61 12.97
N PHE A 160 -1.41 -3.30 13.06
CA PHE A 160 -0.51 -2.31 12.48
C PHE A 160 -0.09 -1.28 13.53
N ALA A 161 1.05 -0.62 13.29
CA ALA A 161 1.57 0.42 14.18
C ALA A 161 0.73 1.71 14.16
N GLY A 162 0.04 2.01 13.04
CA GLY A 162 -0.80 3.20 12.90
C GLY A 162 -0.06 4.46 12.45
N ASN A 163 1.27 4.43 12.39
CA ASN A 163 2.13 5.59 12.08
C ASN A 163 2.76 5.53 10.68
N SER A 164 2.20 4.72 9.77
CA SER A 164 2.78 4.45 8.45
C SER A 164 4.20 3.90 8.55
N ILE A 165 5.13 4.38 7.74
CA ILE A 165 6.55 3.96 7.78
C ILE A 165 7.38 4.73 8.82
N ASN A 166 6.76 5.65 9.57
CA ASN A 166 7.44 6.42 10.59
C ASN A 166 7.60 5.63 11.89
N ARG A 167 8.47 6.14 12.77
CA ARG A 167 8.67 5.53 14.08
C ARG A 167 7.36 5.54 14.87
N GLU A 168 7.07 4.43 15.52
CA GLU A 168 5.94 4.31 16.42
C GLU A 168 6.06 5.30 17.59
N THR A 169 4.97 6.01 17.89
CA THR A 169 4.92 7.07 18.92
C THR A 169 4.12 6.66 20.14
N ASP A 170 3.36 5.57 20.08
CA ASP A 170 2.56 5.06 21.19
C ASP A 170 2.67 3.52 21.29
N SER A 171 2.01 2.94 22.32
CA SER A 171 2.01 1.50 22.54
C SER A 171 0.74 0.80 22.00
N ARG A 172 -0.11 1.51 21.28
CA ARG A 172 -1.36 0.99 20.75
C ARG A 172 -1.17 0.45 19.35
N LYS A 173 -2.03 -0.46 18.97
CA LYS A 173 -2.01 -1.06 17.62
C LYS A 173 -3.36 -0.88 16.97
N ASP A 174 -3.32 -0.62 15.68
CA ASP A 174 -4.50 -0.51 14.84
C ASP A 174 -4.86 -1.87 14.28
N PHE A 175 -6.13 -2.21 14.35
CA PHE A 175 -6.67 -3.40 13.71
C PHE A 175 -7.30 -3.03 12.37
N ILE A 176 -6.91 -3.75 11.33
CA ILE A 176 -7.50 -3.59 9.99
C ILE A 176 -7.93 -4.96 9.48
N GLY A 177 -9.20 -5.06 9.08
CA GLY A 177 -9.77 -6.25 8.47
C GLY A 177 -10.40 -5.93 7.12
N ARG A 178 -10.24 -6.84 6.14
CA ARG A 178 -10.84 -6.73 4.80
C ARG A 178 -11.35 -8.07 4.33
N LEU A 179 -12.63 -8.14 4.03
CA LEU A 179 -13.24 -9.25 3.30
C LEU A 179 -13.44 -8.81 1.85
N GLY A 180 -12.84 -9.52 0.93
CA GLY A 180 -12.98 -9.27 -0.51
C GLY A 180 -13.50 -10.48 -1.23
N ALA A 181 -14.29 -10.24 -2.28
CA ALA A 181 -14.76 -11.23 -3.23
C ALA A 181 -14.39 -10.77 -4.64
N GLU A 182 -13.79 -11.65 -5.43
CA GLU A 182 -13.45 -11.37 -6.82
C GLU A 182 -13.69 -12.60 -7.68
N LYS A 183 -14.42 -12.46 -8.78
CA LYS A 183 -14.73 -13.56 -9.69
C LYS A 183 -14.73 -13.08 -11.15
N ALA A 184 -14.13 -13.88 -12.03
CA ALA A 184 -14.18 -13.65 -13.46
C ALA A 184 -15.60 -13.91 -14.01
N ILE A 185 -16.03 -13.11 -14.99
CA ILE A 185 -17.31 -13.22 -15.71
C ILE A 185 -16.97 -13.49 -17.20
N GLY A 186 -16.55 -14.70 -17.50
CA GLY A 186 -16.15 -15.06 -18.86
C GLY A 186 -15.15 -14.06 -19.44
N ASP A 187 -15.36 -13.66 -20.69
CA ASP A 187 -14.51 -12.70 -21.41
C ASP A 187 -14.86 -11.23 -21.10
N TRP A 188 -15.90 -10.97 -20.35
CA TRP A 188 -16.37 -9.62 -20.00
C TRP A 188 -15.51 -8.94 -18.93
N GLY A 189 -14.66 -9.69 -18.23
CA GLY A 189 -13.78 -9.16 -17.19
C GLY A 189 -14.00 -9.81 -15.83
N LYS A 190 -13.83 -9.02 -14.79
CA LYS A 190 -13.98 -9.46 -13.39
C LYS A 190 -14.91 -8.53 -12.65
N TRP A 191 -15.74 -9.08 -11.78
CA TRP A 191 -16.44 -8.30 -10.77
C TRP A 191 -15.75 -8.48 -9.43
N GLY A 192 -15.81 -7.46 -8.61
CA GLY A 192 -15.28 -7.50 -7.26
C GLY A 192 -16.15 -6.69 -6.30
N ALA A 193 -16.26 -7.19 -5.08
CA ALA A 193 -16.88 -6.49 -3.97
C ALA A 193 -16.06 -6.70 -2.70
N GLY A 194 -16.12 -5.76 -1.76
CA GLY A 194 -15.40 -5.90 -0.51
C GLY A 194 -15.93 -5.01 0.59
N PHE A 195 -15.67 -5.45 1.80
CA PHE A 195 -15.92 -4.70 3.02
C PHE A 195 -14.60 -4.58 3.79
N SER A 196 -14.34 -3.40 4.33
CA SER A 196 -13.16 -3.15 5.15
C SER A 196 -13.57 -2.48 6.47
N TYR A 197 -12.91 -2.89 7.53
CA TYR A 197 -13.07 -2.34 8.86
C TYR A 197 -11.72 -1.88 9.38
N TYR A 198 -11.69 -0.69 9.96
CA TYR A 198 -10.52 -0.10 10.58
C TYR A 198 -10.87 0.34 12.00
N HIS A 199 -10.10 -0.12 12.97
CA HIS A 199 -10.15 0.35 14.34
C HIS A 199 -8.74 0.71 14.79
N GLY A 200 -8.53 1.99 15.07
CA GLY A 200 -7.22 2.50 15.43
C GLY A 200 -7.29 3.65 16.42
N PHE A 201 -6.12 4.12 16.82
CA PHE A 201 -5.96 5.17 17.79
C PHE A 201 -5.06 6.26 17.22
N VAL A 202 -5.40 7.50 17.50
CA VAL A 202 -4.55 8.65 17.16
C VAL A 202 -3.89 9.15 18.42
N TYR A 203 -2.55 9.15 18.42
CA TYR A 203 -1.80 9.77 19.49
C TYR A 203 -1.95 11.29 19.39
N ASN A 204 -2.57 11.88 20.39
CA ASN A 204 -2.63 13.33 20.54
C ASN A 204 -1.68 13.76 21.67
N PRO A 205 -0.52 14.35 21.36
CA PRO A 205 0.43 14.79 22.37
C PRO A 205 -0.02 16.06 23.12
N THR A 206 -1.11 16.70 22.66
CA THR A 206 -1.64 17.91 23.28
C THR A 206 -2.82 17.58 24.17
N THR A 207 -2.91 18.23 25.33
CA THR A 207 -4.08 18.19 26.21
C THR A 207 -5.20 19.11 25.71
N GLU A 208 -4.94 19.85 24.64
CA GLU A 208 -5.87 20.81 24.07
C GLU A 208 -6.76 20.16 23.03
N ALA A 209 -8.06 20.29 23.19
CA ALA A 209 -9.04 19.88 22.21
C ALA A 209 -9.49 21.08 21.37
N TYR A 210 -9.64 20.88 20.06
CA TYR A 210 -10.16 21.89 19.15
C TYR A 210 -11.43 21.36 18.48
N GLU A 211 -12.41 22.22 18.32
CA GLU A 211 -13.60 21.94 17.55
C GLU A 211 -13.70 22.84 16.32
N MET A 212 -14.32 22.34 15.28
CA MET A 212 -14.56 23.14 14.07
C MET A 212 -15.81 23.98 14.24
N ARG A 213 -15.63 25.30 14.17
CA ARG A 213 -16.76 26.26 14.13
C ARG A 213 -16.70 27.06 12.84
N GLY A 214 -17.62 26.79 11.93
CA GLY A 214 -17.56 27.35 10.59
C GLY A 214 -16.32 26.88 9.83
N ASN A 215 -15.46 27.82 9.40
CA ASN A 215 -14.28 27.54 8.58
C ASN A 215 -12.96 27.54 9.37
N HIS A 216 -13.00 27.57 10.71
CA HIS A 216 -11.80 27.61 11.54
C HIS A 216 -11.92 26.72 12.77
N PHE A 217 -10.76 26.30 13.29
CA PHE A 217 -10.67 25.54 14.53
C PHE A 217 -10.65 26.49 15.72
N VAL A 218 -11.51 26.23 16.71
CA VAL A 218 -11.57 26.95 17.97
C VAL A 218 -11.19 25.98 19.09
N LYS A 219 -10.35 26.45 20.00
CA LYS A 219 -9.98 25.68 21.18
C LYS A 219 -11.25 25.43 22.02
N ARG A 220 -11.43 24.20 22.46
CA ARG A 220 -12.50 23.81 23.35
C ARG A 220 -12.06 24.06 24.79
N ASP A 221 -12.84 24.84 25.51
CA ASP A 221 -12.66 25.09 26.95
C ASP A 221 -12.98 23.86 27.79
#